data_7521f2ca606dea673b25143783695eaa
#
_entry.id   7521f2ca606dea673b25143783695eaa
#
_cell.length_a   1.000
_cell.length_b   1.000
_cell.length_c   1.000
_cell.angle_alpha   90.00
_cell.angle_beta   90.00
_cell.angle_gamma   90.00
#
_symmetry.space_group_name_H-M   'P 1'
#
loop_
_entity.id
_entity.type
_entity.pdbx_description
1 polymer ?
#
loop_
_entity_poly.entity_id
_entity_poly.type
_entity_poly.pdbx_seq_one_letter_code
_entity_poly.pdbx_strand_id
1 'polypeptide(L)'
;MRPILRPRDPMRRSASLKVQSYISLGLPGLGSRARKLGHIFLAGLGLALAAATPRPARAFGDVGAFDPRVLLTGSQTDAARPDAPARWAVELESRTSAPVRHRPLRVRADEGALTDEPFAYWSGDKAVEPLTANEISGLRRFVSLGGVLFVDDAAPEASGAAGPFGRSVRTELARVLPDSTPIAIGSEHVIFRTFYLLRRAEGRILGARTLDAIMRGGKAAVVLSEHDLGGALAKGVTGAWQFPVTPGGDAQRERAIRLAVNIAMYVLCSNYKDDQVHAPFLMRRRALEPSPSEP
;
A
#
# COMPACT_ATOMS: atom_id res chain seq x y z
N MET A 1 42.04 8.60 43.94
CA MET A 1 42.81 7.35 43.80
C MET A 1 42.01 6.21 44.41
N ARG A 2 41.38 5.40 43.60
CA ARG A 2 40.96 4.00 43.90
C ARG A 2 40.53 3.38 42.56
N PRO A 3 40.98 2.16 42.22
CA PRO A 3 40.81 1.58 40.90
C PRO A 3 39.48 0.82 40.77
N ILE A 4 38.93 0.86 39.55
CA ILE A 4 37.71 0.17 39.15
C ILE A 4 38.05 -1.24 38.66
N LEU A 5 37.45 -2.23 39.29
CA LEU A 5 37.52 -3.65 38.93
C LEU A 5 36.65 -3.94 37.68
N ARG A 6 37.25 -4.68 36.72
CA ARG A 6 36.57 -5.32 35.61
C ARG A 6 35.99 -6.68 36.02
N PRO A 7 34.81 -7.09 35.59
CA PRO A 7 34.37 -8.49 35.70
C PRO A 7 34.83 -9.32 34.52
N ARG A 8 35.11 -10.57 34.84
CA ARG A 8 35.64 -11.63 33.98
C ARG A 8 34.54 -12.28 33.12
N ASP A 9 34.92 -12.66 31.90
CA ASP A 9 34.23 -13.56 30.99
C ASP A 9 34.14 -15.00 31.53
N PRO A 10 33.03 -15.75 31.30
CA PRO A 10 33.04 -17.21 31.41
C PRO A 10 32.89 -17.92 30.05
N MET A 11 33.95 -18.59 29.71
CA MET A 11 34.10 -19.89 29.01
C MET A 11 32.98 -20.35 28.02
N ARG A 12 33.41 -20.43 26.76
CA ARG A 12 32.95 -21.37 25.74
C ARG A 12 33.12 -22.82 26.20
N ARG A 13 32.09 -23.62 26.08
CA ARG A 13 32.18 -25.08 25.96
C ARG A 13 31.55 -25.51 24.62
N SER A 14 32.40 -26.01 23.75
CA SER A 14 32.05 -26.73 22.54
C SER A 14 31.68 -28.17 22.91
N ALA A 15 30.52 -28.64 22.50
CA ALA A 15 30.14 -30.05 22.54
C ALA A 15 30.16 -30.59 21.12
N SER A 16 31.15 -31.44 20.85
CA SER A 16 31.30 -32.26 19.65
C SER A 16 30.41 -33.50 19.80
N LEU A 17 29.41 -33.70 18.96
CA LEU A 17 28.64 -34.93 18.85
C LEU A 17 29.24 -35.79 17.73
N LYS A 18 29.87 -36.90 18.17
CA LYS A 18 30.29 -38.01 17.31
C LYS A 18 29.07 -38.78 16.83
N VAL A 19 28.88 -38.87 15.50
CA VAL A 19 27.96 -39.82 14.89
C VAL A 19 28.67 -41.14 14.72
N GLN A 20 28.15 -42.16 15.38
CA GLN A 20 28.63 -43.55 15.37
C GLN A 20 27.89 -44.31 14.28
N SER A 21 28.68 -44.89 13.38
CA SER A 21 28.28 -45.79 12.33
C SER A 21 27.73 -47.11 12.85
N TYR A 22 26.54 -47.57 12.38
CA TYR A 22 26.06 -48.91 12.60
C TYR A 22 25.80 -49.62 11.27
N ILE A 23 26.67 -50.59 11.04
CA ILE A 23 26.48 -51.98 10.58
C ILE A 23 25.56 -52.22 9.36
N SER A 24 26.25 -52.66 8.31
CA SER A 24 25.71 -53.35 7.14
C SER A 24 25.27 -54.77 7.51
N LEU A 25 23.99 -55.10 7.32
CA LEU A 25 23.47 -56.44 7.28
C LEU A 25 23.22 -56.81 5.82
N GLY A 26 24.04 -57.75 5.31
CA GLY A 26 23.92 -58.31 3.98
C GLY A 26 22.71 -59.29 3.90
N LEU A 27 21.89 -59.10 2.89
CA LEU A 27 20.88 -60.05 2.44
C LEU A 27 21.36 -60.68 1.10
N PRO A 28 21.33 -62.03 0.98
CA PRO A 28 21.77 -62.69 -0.24
C PRO A 28 20.65 -62.80 -1.26
N GLY A 29 20.97 -62.49 -2.50
CA GLY A 29 20.50 -63.14 -3.70
C GLY A 29 19.05 -62.95 -4.15
N LEU A 30 18.73 -61.85 -4.83
CA LEU A 30 17.59 -61.80 -5.78
C LEU A 30 18.10 -61.38 -7.16
N GLY A 31 17.75 -62.22 -8.16
CA GLY A 31 18.30 -62.19 -9.50
C GLY A 31 18.16 -60.89 -10.28
N SER A 32 19.06 -60.70 -11.23
CA SER A 32 19.30 -59.45 -11.99
C SER A 32 18.10 -58.85 -12.77
N ARG A 33 16.99 -59.59 -12.87
CA ARG A 33 15.79 -59.10 -13.57
C ARG A 33 14.87 -58.25 -12.70
N ALA A 34 14.85 -58.44 -11.35
CA ALA A 34 14.04 -57.67 -10.42
C ALA A 34 14.62 -56.25 -10.16
N ARG A 35 15.94 -56.07 -10.33
CA ARG A 35 16.61 -54.77 -10.17
C ARG A 35 16.24 -53.75 -11.25
N LYS A 36 15.96 -54.16 -12.49
CA LYS A 36 15.60 -53.21 -13.56
C LYS A 36 14.18 -52.66 -13.45
N LEU A 37 13.25 -53.45 -12.93
CA LEU A 37 11.86 -52.98 -12.69
C LEU A 37 11.76 -52.05 -11.45
N GLY A 38 12.55 -52.31 -10.41
CA GLY A 38 12.54 -51.44 -9.21
C GLY A 38 13.04 -50.04 -9.45
N HIS A 39 14.01 -49.87 -10.34
CA HIS A 39 14.58 -48.55 -10.69
C HIS A 39 13.62 -47.70 -11.55
N ILE A 40 12.80 -48.34 -12.41
CA ILE A 40 11.80 -47.61 -13.20
C ILE A 40 10.64 -47.14 -12.31
N PHE A 41 10.24 -47.91 -11.31
CA PHE A 41 9.19 -47.50 -10.36
C PHE A 41 9.67 -46.38 -9.40
N LEU A 42 10.92 -46.45 -8.92
CA LEU A 42 11.45 -45.37 -8.08
C LEU A 42 11.70 -44.08 -8.87
N ALA A 43 12.12 -44.17 -10.13
CA ALA A 43 12.29 -43.01 -10.98
C ALA A 43 10.95 -42.36 -11.36
N GLY A 44 9.90 -43.15 -11.59
CA GLY A 44 8.55 -42.68 -11.86
C GLY A 44 7.91 -41.97 -10.64
N LEU A 45 8.11 -42.55 -9.44
CA LEU A 45 7.61 -41.95 -8.20
C LEU A 45 8.33 -40.64 -7.81
N GLY A 46 9.65 -40.58 -8.09
CA GLY A 46 10.43 -39.36 -7.87
C GLY A 46 10.04 -38.22 -8.85
N LEU A 47 9.71 -38.54 -10.10
CA LEU A 47 9.27 -37.55 -11.08
C LEU A 47 7.83 -37.05 -10.79
N ALA A 48 6.95 -37.91 -10.28
CA ALA A 48 5.59 -37.51 -9.87
C ALA A 48 5.59 -36.63 -8.61
N LEU A 49 6.52 -36.83 -7.67
CA LEU A 49 6.66 -35.95 -6.50
C LEU A 49 7.30 -34.59 -6.84
N ALA A 50 8.17 -34.54 -7.84
CA ALA A 50 8.77 -33.27 -8.27
C ALA A 50 7.80 -32.35 -9.02
N ALA A 51 6.70 -32.87 -9.58
CA ALA A 51 5.66 -32.09 -10.24
C ALA A 51 4.64 -31.47 -9.27
N ALA A 52 4.63 -31.89 -8.02
CA ALA A 52 3.78 -31.35 -6.96
C ALA A 52 4.56 -30.35 -6.07
N THR A 53 5.26 -29.39 -6.68
CA THR A 53 5.71 -28.24 -5.90
C THR A 53 4.48 -27.46 -5.46
N PRO A 54 4.20 -27.33 -4.14
CA PRO A 54 3.11 -26.47 -3.71
C PRO A 54 3.41 -25.07 -4.25
N ARG A 55 2.51 -24.55 -5.09
CA ARG A 55 2.50 -23.12 -5.37
C ARG A 55 2.48 -22.44 -4.01
N PRO A 56 3.37 -21.45 -3.75
CA PRO A 56 3.30 -20.73 -2.49
C PRO A 56 1.86 -20.24 -2.34
N ALA A 57 1.16 -20.76 -1.35
CA ALA A 57 -0.11 -20.21 -0.94
C ALA A 57 0.21 -18.73 -0.64
N ARG A 58 -0.35 -17.80 -1.40
CA ARG A 58 -0.30 -16.38 -1.04
C ARG A 58 -0.85 -16.31 0.37
N ALA A 59 0.01 -15.97 1.31
CA ALA A 59 -0.41 -15.81 2.69
C ALA A 59 -1.53 -14.77 2.69
N PHE A 60 -2.65 -15.10 3.33
CA PHE A 60 -3.82 -14.23 3.52
C PHE A 60 -3.47 -12.90 4.21
N GLY A 61 -2.23 -12.69 4.63
CA GLY A 61 -1.74 -11.53 5.37
C GLY A 61 -1.58 -10.23 4.55
N ASP A 62 -1.57 -10.29 3.22
CA ASP A 62 -1.39 -9.11 2.37
C ASP A 62 -2.70 -8.55 1.80
N VAL A 63 -3.81 -9.27 1.94
CA VAL A 63 -5.12 -8.81 1.46
C VAL A 63 -5.66 -7.78 2.45
N GLY A 64 -5.79 -6.52 2.00
CA GLY A 64 -6.29 -5.41 2.81
C GLY A 64 -5.22 -4.55 3.49
N ALA A 65 -3.92 -4.76 3.19
CA ALA A 65 -2.87 -3.86 3.65
C ALA A 65 -2.96 -2.51 2.89
N PHE A 66 -2.82 -1.40 3.61
CA PHE A 66 -2.75 -0.09 2.98
C PHE A 66 -1.45 0.08 2.20
N ASP A 67 -1.55 0.30 0.90
CA ASP A 67 -0.43 0.68 0.02
C ASP A 67 -0.59 2.16 -0.37
N PRO A 68 0.24 3.08 0.15
CA PRO A 68 0.26 4.47 -0.30
C PRO A 68 0.91 4.60 -1.68
N ARG A 69 0.36 3.87 -2.65
CA ARG A 69 0.84 3.69 -4.02
C ARG A 69 0.96 5.04 -4.73
N VAL A 70 2.14 5.31 -5.31
CA VAL A 70 2.40 6.54 -6.03
C VAL A 70 1.87 6.45 -7.46
N LEU A 71 0.95 7.35 -7.81
CA LEU A 71 0.46 7.51 -9.17
C LEU A 71 1.40 8.40 -9.97
N LEU A 72 1.77 7.94 -11.16
CA LEU A 72 2.61 8.67 -12.12
C LEU A 72 1.82 8.96 -13.40
N THR A 73 2.00 10.17 -13.94
CA THR A 73 1.43 10.60 -15.22
C THR A 73 2.46 11.33 -16.06
N GLY A 74 2.28 11.36 -17.38
CA GLY A 74 3.18 12.05 -18.29
C GLY A 74 4.65 11.63 -18.06
N SER A 75 5.52 12.61 -17.88
CA SER A 75 6.95 12.41 -17.62
C SER A 75 7.34 12.24 -16.14
N GLN A 76 6.37 12.18 -15.22
CA GLN A 76 6.66 11.99 -13.80
C GLN A 76 7.35 10.64 -13.55
N THR A 77 8.36 10.64 -12.67
CA THR A 77 9.11 9.44 -12.27
C THR A 77 8.93 9.11 -10.80
N ASP A 78 8.44 10.05 -9.98
CA ASP A 78 8.15 9.88 -8.56
C ASP A 78 7.14 10.93 -8.05
N ALA A 79 6.71 10.78 -6.80
CA ALA A 79 5.97 11.81 -6.08
C ALA A 79 6.87 13.03 -5.81
N ALA A 80 6.29 14.22 -5.68
CA ALA A 80 7.04 15.45 -5.31
C ALA A 80 7.75 15.33 -3.95
N ARG A 81 7.24 14.43 -3.07
CA ARG A 81 7.83 14.10 -1.77
C ARG A 81 8.09 12.60 -1.72
N PRO A 82 9.20 12.09 -2.29
CA PRO A 82 9.43 10.65 -2.49
C PRO A 82 9.42 9.81 -1.22
N ASP A 83 9.84 10.39 -0.09
CA ASP A 83 9.91 9.71 1.21
C ASP A 83 8.56 9.72 1.97
N ALA A 84 7.60 10.53 1.54
CA ALA A 84 6.32 10.67 2.22
C ALA A 84 5.46 9.41 2.20
N PRO A 85 5.31 8.67 1.08
CA PRO A 85 4.47 7.48 1.04
C PRO A 85 4.91 6.38 2.00
N ALA A 86 6.21 6.08 2.06
CA ALA A 86 6.74 5.09 3.01
C ALA A 86 6.53 5.54 4.46
N ARG A 87 6.72 6.82 4.74
CA ARG A 87 6.45 7.38 6.07
C ARG A 87 4.97 7.32 6.43
N TRP A 88 4.07 7.55 5.48
CA TRP A 88 2.64 7.41 5.69
C TRP A 88 2.26 6.02 6.18
N ALA A 89 2.80 4.98 5.55
CA ALA A 89 2.61 3.60 5.98
C ALA A 89 3.07 3.38 7.43
N VAL A 90 4.28 3.85 7.78
CA VAL A 90 4.82 3.75 9.16
C VAL A 90 3.94 4.47 10.17
N GLU A 91 3.45 5.68 9.87
CA GLU A 91 2.58 6.43 10.78
C GLU A 91 1.22 5.75 10.96
N LEU A 92 0.66 5.18 9.89
CA LEU A 92 -0.59 4.44 9.97
C LEU A 92 -0.44 3.20 10.86
N GLU A 93 0.54 2.35 10.59
CA GLU A 93 0.77 1.12 11.35
C GLU A 93 1.03 1.39 12.83
N SER A 94 1.93 2.34 13.13
CA SER A 94 2.30 2.66 14.52
C SER A 94 1.13 3.22 15.35
N ARG A 95 0.14 3.84 14.72
CA ARG A 95 -0.98 4.49 15.39
C ARG A 95 -2.26 3.66 15.42
N THR A 96 -2.42 2.72 14.51
CA THR A 96 -3.68 1.99 14.31
C THR A 96 -3.52 0.47 14.31
N SER A 97 -2.29 -0.03 14.20
CA SER A 97 -1.97 -1.45 13.95
C SER A 97 -2.58 -2.01 12.66
N ALA A 98 -3.03 -1.14 11.74
CA ALA A 98 -3.50 -1.57 10.42
C ALA A 98 -2.34 -2.14 9.61
N PRO A 99 -2.55 -3.21 8.83
CA PRO A 99 -1.51 -3.76 7.96
C PRO A 99 -1.16 -2.76 6.86
N VAL A 100 0.14 -2.65 6.54
CA VAL A 100 0.65 -1.67 5.56
C VAL A 100 1.72 -2.28 4.66
N ARG A 101 1.92 -1.67 3.48
CA ARG A 101 3.07 -1.91 2.62
C ARG A 101 4.13 -0.84 2.87
N HIS A 102 5.25 -1.22 3.48
CA HIS A 102 6.37 -0.30 3.79
C HIS A 102 7.15 0.18 2.56
N ARG A 103 6.98 -0.49 1.43
CA ARG A 103 7.59 -0.13 0.14
C ARG A 103 6.49 0.17 -0.87
N PRO A 104 5.97 1.40 -0.90
CA PRO A 104 4.92 1.79 -1.82
C PRO A 104 5.35 1.58 -3.27
N LEU A 105 4.46 1.02 -4.07
CA LEU A 105 4.70 0.85 -5.51
C LEU A 105 4.47 2.18 -6.24
N ARG A 106 5.16 2.32 -7.36
CA ARG A 106 4.91 3.37 -8.35
C ARG A 106 4.18 2.75 -9.51
N VAL A 107 3.07 3.35 -9.90
CA VAL A 107 2.22 2.86 -11.00
C VAL A 107 1.85 4.00 -11.92
N ARG A 108 1.80 3.73 -13.20
CA ARG A 108 1.35 4.72 -14.17
C ARG A 108 -0.19 4.69 -14.30
N ALA A 109 -0.74 5.83 -14.67
CA ALA A 109 -2.18 5.97 -14.84
C ALA A 109 -2.78 5.06 -15.93
N ASP A 110 -1.98 4.67 -16.91
CA ASP A 110 -2.35 3.79 -18.03
C ASP A 110 -2.02 2.29 -17.81
N GLU A 111 -1.43 1.95 -16.66
CA GLU A 111 -1.11 0.56 -16.32
C GLU A 111 -2.27 -0.15 -15.62
N GLY A 112 -2.45 -1.45 -15.94
CA GLY A 112 -3.45 -2.29 -15.28
C GLY A 112 -3.23 -2.40 -13.76
N ALA A 113 -1.97 -2.37 -13.32
CA ALA A 113 -1.57 -2.41 -11.93
C ALA A 113 -2.18 -1.28 -11.06
N LEU A 114 -2.62 -0.16 -11.66
CA LEU A 114 -3.32 0.90 -10.94
C LEU A 114 -4.59 0.38 -10.21
N THR A 115 -5.26 -0.61 -10.77
CA THR A 115 -6.51 -1.16 -10.22
C THR A 115 -6.32 -2.33 -9.26
N ASP A 116 -5.08 -2.72 -8.94
CA ASP A 116 -4.81 -3.83 -8.01
C ASP A 116 -5.04 -3.46 -6.55
N GLU A 117 -4.98 -2.17 -6.21
CA GLU A 117 -5.17 -1.65 -4.86
C GLU A 117 -6.15 -0.46 -4.88
N PRO A 118 -6.91 -0.25 -3.81
CA PRO A 118 -7.99 0.74 -3.79
C PRO A 118 -7.53 2.18 -3.57
N PHE A 119 -6.24 2.45 -3.44
CA PHE A 119 -5.70 3.78 -3.16
C PHE A 119 -4.57 4.15 -4.11
N ALA A 120 -4.56 5.41 -4.54
CA ALA A 120 -3.48 6.00 -5.31
C ALA A 120 -3.18 7.42 -4.80
N TYR A 121 -1.88 7.71 -4.62
CA TYR A 121 -1.35 9.01 -4.19
C TYR A 121 -0.71 9.72 -5.38
N TRP A 122 -1.29 10.83 -5.81
CA TRP A 122 -0.81 11.64 -6.90
C TRP A 122 -0.32 12.99 -6.38
N SER A 123 0.98 13.22 -6.40
CA SER A 123 1.58 14.44 -5.87
C SER A 123 2.53 15.05 -6.88
N GLY A 124 2.54 16.39 -6.93
CA GLY A 124 3.41 17.18 -7.80
C GLY A 124 3.65 18.57 -7.25
N ASP A 125 4.70 19.22 -7.74
CA ASP A 125 5.07 20.61 -7.45
C ASP A 125 5.02 21.51 -8.69
N LYS A 126 4.77 20.90 -9.86
CA LYS A 126 4.68 21.58 -11.17
C LYS A 126 3.40 21.15 -11.88
N ALA A 127 2.98 21.97 -12.84
CA ALA A 127 1.85 21.61 -13.69
C ALA A 127 2.09 20.23 -14.36
N VAL A 128 1.05 19.40 -14.35
CA VAL A 128 1.08 18.12 -15.06
C VAL A 128 0.95 18.36 -16.56
N GLU A 129 1.56 17.48 -17.34
CA GLU A 129 1.31 17.39 -18.77
C GLU A 129 -0.13 16.98 -19.03
N PRO A 130 -0.74 17.39 -20.15
CA PRO A 130 -2.07 16.92 -20.52
C PRO A 130 -2.11 15.38 -20.55
N LEU A 131 -3.06 14.78 -19.84
CA LEU A 131 -3.23 13.35 -19.80
C LEU A 131 -3.54 12.79 -21.19
N THR A 132 -2.89 11.70 -21.53
CA THR A 132 -3.19 10.90 -22.72
C THR A 132 -4.57 10.23 -22.60
N ALA A 133 -5.12 9.78 -23.71
CA ALA A 133 -6.40 9.05 -23.72
C ALA A 133 -6.34 7.77 -22.86
N ASN A 134 -5.19 7.09 -22.83
CA ASN A 134 -4.99 5.88 -22.03
C ASN A 134 -4.94 6.20 -20.53
N GLU A 135 -4.25 7.26 -20.12
CA GLU A 135 -4.21 7.72 -18.72
C GLU A 135 -5.60 8.14 -18.23
N ILE A 136 -6.35 8.89 -19.05
CA ILE A 136 -7.75 9.26 -18.74
C ILE A 136 -8.60 7.99 -18.56
N SER A 137 -8.47 7.01 -19.47
CA SER A 137 -9.22 5.76 -19.40
C SER A 137 -8.85 4.96 -18.15
N GLY A 138 -7.56 4.87 -17.82
CA GLY A 138 -7.08 4.17 -16.63
C GLY A 138 -7.59 4.80 -15.33
N LEU A 139 -7.49 6.13 -15.19
CA LEU A 139 -8.03 6.85 -14.03
C LEU A 139 -9.55 6.73 -13.92
N ARG A 140 -10.27 6.84 -15.03
CA ARG A 140 -11.72 6.63 -15.06
C ARG A 140 -12.08 5.23 -14.59
N ARG A 141 -11.38 4.21 -15.08
CA ARG A 141 -11.57 2.82 -14.65
C ARG A 141 -11.26 2.66 -13.16
N PHE A 142 -10.13 3.20 -12.66
CA PHE A 142 -9.76 3.15 -11.26
C PHE A 142 -10.86 3.70 -10.35
N VAL A 143 -11.36 4.90 -10.64
CA VAL A 143 -12.46 5.52 -9.88
C VAL A 143 -13.77 4.72 -10.00
N SER A 144 -14.08 4.19 -11.19
CA SER A 144 -15.31 3.41 -11.40
C SER A 144 -15.32 2.08 -10.65
N LEU A 145 -14.15 1.51 -10.38
CA LEU A 145 -13.99 0.30 -9.56
C LEU A 145 -13.98 0.58 -8.04
N GLY A 146 -14.20 1.83 -7.63
CA GLY A 146 -14.25 2.22 -6.21
C GLY A 146 -12.90 2.68 -5.65
N GLY A 147 -11.87 2.85 -6.48
CA GLY A 147 -10.58 3.40 -6.07
C GLY A 147 -10.70 4.83 -5.56
N VAL A 148 -9.85 5.17 -4.58
CA VAL A 148 -9.73 6.51 -4.00
C VAL A 148 -8.42 7.14 -4.45
N LEU A 149 -8.51 8.25 -5.18
CA LEU A 149 -7.37 9.05 -5.61
C LEU A 149 -7.15 10.21 -4.62
N PHE A 150 -6.00 10.26 -3.99
CA PHE A 150 -5.60 11.40 -3.18
C PHE A 150 -4.58 12.26 -3.96
N VAL A 151 -4.98 13.48 -4.24
CA VAL A 151 -4.17 14.49 -4.95
C VAL A 151 -3.59 15.45 -3.93
N ASP A 152 -2.27 15.59 -3.90
CA ASP A 152 -1.56 16.44 -2.95
C ASP A 152 -0.68 17.46 -3.67
N ASP A 153 -1.08 18.71 -3.65
CA ASP A 153 -0.30 19.80 -4.19
C ASP A 153 0.89 20.12 -3.27
N ALA A 154 2.07 19.77 -3.71
CA ALA A 154 3.30 19.95 -2.95
C ALA A 154 3.87 21.38 -3.01
N ALA A 155 3.32 22.24 -3.88
CA ALA A 155 3.69 23.64 -4.02
C ALA A 155 2.46 24.56 -4.10
N PRO A 156 1.55 24.49 -3.09
CA PRO A 156 0.42 25.40 -3.04
C PRO A 156 0.91 26.85 -2.86
N GLU A 157 0.08 27.81 -3.24
CA GLU A 157 0.37 29.22 -3.02
C GLU A 157 0.43 29.53 -1.51
N ALA A 158 1.13 30.59 -1.15
CA ALA A 158 1.24 31.03 0.26
C ALA A 158 -0.13 31.34 0.90
N SER A 159 -1.11 31.72 0.09
CA SER A 159 -2.52 31.90 0.50
C SER A 159 -3.23 30.59 0.83
N GLY A 160 -2.63 29.42 0.50
CA GLY A 160 -3.27 28.10 0.56
C GLY A 160 -4.17 27.80 -0.63
N ALA A 161 -4.10 28.58 -1.69
CA ALA A 161 -4.74 28.27 -2.97
C ALA A 161 -3.91 27.25 -3.75
N ALA A 162 -4.57 26.58 -4.74
CA ALA A 162 -3.91 25.60 -5.59
C ALA A 162 -2.72 26.21 -6.33
N GLY A 163 -1.58 25.54 -6.26
CA GLY A 163 -0.38 25.84 -7.04
C GLY A 163 -0.50 25.34 -8.48
N PRO A 164 0.60 25.37 -9.24
CA PRO A 164 0.60 24.93 -10.64
C PRO A 164 0.13 23.50 -10.82
N PHE A 165 0.54 22.59 -9.93
CA PHE A 165 0.10 21.19 -9.94
C PHE A 165 -1.39 21.10 -9.69
N GLY A 166 -1.87 21.65 -8.58
CA GLY A 166 -3.28 21.55 -8.18
C GLY A 166 -4.22 22.14 -9.24
N ARG A 167 -3.86 23.26 -9.89
CA ARG A 167 -4.65 23.85 -10.97
C ARG A 167 -4.70 22.95 -12.21
N SER A 168 -3.57 22.44 -12.66
CA SER A 168 -3.51 21.57 -13.84
C SER A 168 -4.23 20.24 -13.62
N VAL A 169 -4.06 19.62 -12.43
CA VAL A 169 -4.79 18.39 -12.09
C VAL A 169 -6.30 18.59 -12.07
N ARG A 170 -6.80 19.74 -11.58
CA ARG A 170 -8.24 20.04 -11.63
C ARG A 170 -8.76 20.11 -13.07
N THR A 171 -7.97 20.67 -13.99
CA THR A 171 -8.29 20.69 -15.42
C THR A 171 -8.34 19.26 -15.99
N GLU A 172 -7.37 18.44 -15.67
CA GLU A 172 -7.33 17.06 -16.15
C GLU A 172 -8.42 16.19 -15.52
N LEU A 173 -8.73 16.37 -14.25
CA LEU A 173 -9.84 15.67 -13.60
C LEU A 173 -11.20 16.00 -14.23
N ALA A 174 -11.41 17.21 -14.71
CA ALA A 174 -12.62 17.55 -15.48
C ALA A 174 -12.72 16.77 -16.82
N ARG A 175 -11.57 16.38 -17.40
CA ARG A 175 -11.53 15.47 -18.57
C ARG A 175 -11.79 14.00 -18.20
N VAL A 176 -11.28 13.58 -17.04
CA VAL A 176 -11.46 12.21 -16.50
C VAL A 176 -12.92 12.01 -16.06
N LEU A 177 -13.49 12.97 -15.34
CA LEU A 177 -14.81 12.91 -14.70
C LEU A 177 -15.66 14.14 -15.07
N PRO A 178 -16.10 14.28 -16.32
CA PRO A 178 -16.75 15.50 -16.83
C PRO A 178 -18.06 15.84 -16.10
N ASP A 179 -18.75 14.82 -15.59
CA ASP A 179 -20.04 15.00 -14.90
C ASP A 179 -19.88 15.21 -13.38
N SER A 180 -18.68 15.59 -12.91
CA SER A 180 -18.40 15.69 -11.48
C SER A 180 -17.58 16.92 -11.16
N THR A 181 -18.10 17.74 -10.25
CA THR A 181 -17.42 18.94 -9.75
C THR A 181 -16.89 18.67 -8.34
N PRO A 182 -15.65 19.08 -8.00
CA PRO A 182 -15.16 19.03 -6.63
C PRO A 182 -16.04 19.88 -5.70
N ILE A 183 -16.32 19.36 -4.52
CA ILE A 183 -17.03 20.06 -3.44
C ILE A 183 -16.12 20.11 -2.20
N ALA A 184 -16.23 21.20 -1.43
CA ALA A 184 -15.50 21.31 -0.17
C ALA A 184 -16.06 20.34 0.86
N ILE A 185 -15.17 19.57 1.52
CA ILE A 185 -15.50 18.67 2.63
C ILE A 185 -14.71 19.09 3.88
N GLY A 186 -15.38 19.18 5.00
CA GLY A 186 -14.82 19.64 6.28
C GLY A 186 -15.04 18.65 7.40
N SER A 187 -15.02 19.16 8.64
CA SER A 187 -15.11 18.38 9.89
C SER A 187 -16.33 17.45 9.95
N GLU A 188 -17.39 17.74 9.21
CA GLU A 188 -18.60 16.90 9.18
C GLU A 188 -18.43 15.65 8.29
N HIS A 189 -17.49 15.69 7.34
CA HIS A 189 -17.23 14.55 6.47
C HIS A 189 -16.48 13.43 7.21
N VAL A 190 -16.78 12.17 6.88
CA VAL A 190 -16.23 11.00 7.56
C VAL A 190 -14.69 10.97 7.56
N ILE A 191 -14.00 11.45 6.54
CA ILE A 191 -12.53 11.55 6.50
C ILE A 191 -11.96 12.29 7.72
N PHE A 192 -12.64 13.32 8.21
CA PHE A 192 -12.18 14.11 9.36
C PHE A 192 -12.45 13.43 10.71
N ARG A 193 -13.13 12.28 10.73
CA ARG A 193 -13.50 11.57 11.96
C ARG A 193 -13.33 10.06 11.89
N THR A 194 -12.68 9.53 10.87
CA THR A 194 -12.54 8.07 10.67
C THR A 194 -11.78 7.42 11.83
N PHE A 195 -10.70 8.04 12.29
CA PHE A 195 -9.91 7.57 13.43
C PHE A 195 -9.66 8.69 14.45
N TYR A 196 -9.19 9.84 13.99
CA TYR A 196 -9.03 11.04 14.81
C TYR A 196 -10.16 12.04 14.53
N LEU A 197 -10.59 12.77 15.56
CA LEU A 197 -11.54 13.89 15.38
C LEU A 197 -10.77 15.16 15.00
N LEU A 198 -10.87 15.56 13.74
CA LEU A 198 -10.19 16.72 13.19
C LEU A 198 -11.18 17.85 12.90
N ARG A 199 -10.79 19.08 13.19
CA ARG A 199 -11.62 20.28 12.99
C ARG A 199 -11.35 21.00 11.67
N ARG A 200 -10.20 20.68 11.02
CA ARG A 200 -9.78 21.29 9.76
C ARG A 200 -8.73 20.42 9.08
N ALA A 201 -8.54 20.64 7.79
CA ALA A 201 -7.40 20.12 7.05
C ALA A 201 -6.13 20.89 7.42
N GLU A 202 -5.02 20.17 7.60
CA GLU A 202 -3.69 20.71 7.84
C GLU A 202 -2.65 19.83 7.15
N GLY A 203 -1.62 20.44 6.62
CA GLY A 203 -0.43 19.79 6.07
C GLY A 203 0.81 20.59 6.43
N ARG A 204 1.82 20.59 5.57
CA ARG A 204 3.02 21.41 5.76
C ARG A 204 2.67 22.91 5.74
N ILE A 205 1.70 23.29 4.93
CA ILE A 205 1.18 24.65 4.81
C ILE A 205 -0.26 24.67 5.29
N LEU A 206 -0.66 25.76 5.95
CA LEU A 206 -2.04 26.04 6.27
C LEU A 206 -2.71 26.73 5.08
N GLY A 207 -3.85 26.22 4.68
CA GLY A 207 -4.72 26.79 3.67
C GLY A 207 -6.17 26.80 4.13
N ALA A 208 -7.07 26.42 3.25
CA ALA A 208 -8.48 26.23 3.55
C ALA A 208 -8.67 25.26 4.74
N ARG A 209 -9.77 25.41 5.47
CA ARG A 209 -10.10 24.48 6.58
C ARG A 209 -10.61 23.12 6.08
N THR A 210 -10.91 23.03 4.79
CA THR A 210 -11.51 21.89 4.09
C THR A 210 -10.52 21.25 3.13
N LEU A 211 -10.80 20.04 2.71
CA LEU A 211 -10.30 19.45 1.48
C LEU A 211 -11.37 19.60 0.41
N ASP A 212 -11.01 19.45 -0.85
CA ASP A 212 -12.00 19.28 -1.91
C ASP A 212 -12.16 17.80 -2.25
N ALA A 213 -13.36 17.38 -2.64
CA ALA A 213 -13.61 16.01 -3.03
C ALA A 213 -14.56 15.89 -4.22
N ILE A 214 -14.29 14.95 -5.09
CA ILE A 214 -15.25 14.48 -6.11
C ILE A 214 -15.95 13.26 -5.53
N MET A 215 -17.27 13.36 -5.42
CA MET A 215 -18.09 12.30 -4.84
C MET A 215 -18.59 11.34 -5.92
N ARG A 216 -18.49 10.03 -5.68
CA ARG A 216 -19.06 8.97 -6.52
C ARG A 216 -19.69 7.90 -5.64
N GLY A 217 -20.94 7.53 -5.93
CA GLY A 217 -21.65 6.51 -5.16
C GLY A 217 -21.72 6.79 -3.64
N GLY A 218 -21.76 8.07 -3.25
CA GLY A 218 -21.75 8.47 -1.84
C GLY A 218 -20.36 8.44 -1.16
N LYS A 219 -19.30 8.16 -1.92
CA LYS A 219 -17.90 8.14 -1.43
C LYS A 219 -17.09 9.28 -2.04
N ALA A 220 -16.10 9.79 -1.30
CA ALA A 220 -15.07 10.66 -1.84
C ALA A 220 -14.09 9.82 -2.67
N ALA A 221 -14.31 9.78 -3.99
CA ALA A 221 -13.50 9.01 -4.91
C ALA A 221 -12.22 9.74 -5.32
N VAL A 222 -12.23 11.06 -5.34
CA VAL A 222 -11.04 11.90 -5.46
C VAL A 222 -11.04 12.88 -4.31
N VAL A 223 -9.90 13.02 -3.64
CA VAL A 223 -9.68 13.99 -2.56
C VAL A 223 -8.51 14.86 -2.95
N LEU A 224 -8.69 16.18 -2.94
CA LEU A 224 -7.66 17.16 -3.32
C LEU A 224 -7.25 17.97 -2.10
N SER A 225 -5.96 18.13 -1.94
CA SER A 225 -5.29 18.87 -0.85
C SER A 225 -4.34 19.91 -1.41
N GLU A 226 -4.46 21.13 -0.98
CA GLU A 226 -3.51 22.23 -1.18
C GLU A 226 -2.67 22.49 0.08
N HIS A 227 -2.36 21.44 0.84
CA HIS A 227 -1.67 21.57 2.12
C HIS A 227 -0.25 21.00 2.13
N ASP A 228 0.23 20.40 1.03
CA ASP A 228 1.50 19.66 0.98
C ASP A 228 1.59 18.65 2.15
N LEU A 229 0.63 17.73 2.17
CA LEU A 229 0.55 16.69 3.21
C LEU A 229 1.81 15.82 3.20
N GLY A 230 2.29 15.47 2.01
CA GLY A 230 3.55 14.76 1.83
C GLY A 230 4.74 15.48 2.44
N GLY A 231 4.81 16.80 2.32
CA GLY A 231 5.87 17.60 2.93
C GLY A 231 5.83 17.58 4.47
N ALA A 232 4.63 17.44 5.06
CA ALA A 232 4.51 17.24 6.51
C ALA A 232 4.99 15.85 6.96
N LEU A 233 4.89 14.82 6.08
CA LEU A 233 5.26 13.44 6.35
C LEU A 233 6.72 13.11 6.04
N ALA A 234 7.34 13.80 5.08
CA ALA A 234 8.65 13.44 4.55
C ALA A 234 9.76 13.49 5.61
N LYS A 235 10.44 12.35 5.80
CA LYS A 235 11.65 12.23 6.63
C LYS A 235 12.82 11.76 5.79
N GLY A 236 13.98 12.37 6.03
CA GLY A 236 15.22 11.92 5.42
C GLY A 236 15.77 10.63 6.03
N VAL A 237 16.83 10.10 5.44
CA VAL A 237 17.51 8.87 5.87
C VAL A 237 18.04 8.93 7.31
N THR A 238 18.30 10.13 7.83
CA THR A 238 18.71 10.37 9.22
C THR A 238 17.54 10.36 10.21
N GLY A 239 16.29 10.22 9.73
CA GLY A 239 15.08 10.32 10.53
C GLY A 239 14.64 11.76 10.84
N ALA A 240 15.38 12.77 10.39
CA ALA A 240 14.99 14.18 10.52
C ALA A 240 13.88 14.55 9.52
N TRP A 241 13.00 15.49 9.91
CA TRP A 241 12.02 16.05 9.00
C TRP A 241 12.68 16.84 7.88
N GLN A 242 12.30 16.59 6.64
CA GLN A 242 12.90 17.27 5.47
C GLN A 242 12.41 18.72 5.29
N PHE A 243 11.18 18.99 5.69
CA PHE A 243 10.56 20.29 5.45
C PHE A 243 10.01 20.86 6.77
N PRO A 244 10.20 22.17 7.02
CA PRO A 244 9.53 22.85 8.13
C PRO A 244 8.02 22.93 7.87
N VAL A 245 7.24 22.83 8.92
CA VAL A 245 5.79 23.01 8.89
C VAL A 245 5.45 24.39 9.43
N THR A 246 4.70 25.16 8.69
CA THR A 246 4.40 26.56 9.01
C THR A 246 2.90 26.85 8.92
N PRO A 247 2.38 27.75 9.78
CA PRO A 247 3.07 28.47 10.85
C PRO A 247 3.15 27.72 12.19
N GLY A 248 2.42 26.57 12.35
CA GLY A 248 2.15 25.93 13.65
C GLY A 248 3.16 24.85 14.06
N GLY A 249 4.29 24.70 13.35
CA GLY A 249 5.40 23.81 13.74
C GLY A 249 4.95 22.36 14.00
N ASP A 250 5.50 21.75 15.07
CA ASP A 250 5.25 20.33 15.38
C ASP A 250 3.79 20.02 15.72
N ALA A 251 3.06 20.95 16.31
CA ALA A 251 1.64 20.76 16.61
C ALA A 251 0.79 20.68 15.33
N GLN A 252 1.14 21.48 14.30
CA GLN A 252 0.49 21.40 12.99
C GLN A 252 0.91 20.10 12.26
N ARG A 253 2.17 19.70 12.34
CA ARG A 253 2.68 18.45 11.78
C ARG A 253 1.92 17.24 12.36
N GLU A 254 1.74 17.21 13.67
CA GLU A 254 0.98 16.13 14.30
C GLU A 254 -0.47 16.06 13.78
N ARG A 255 -1.13 17.21 13.56
CA ARG A 255 -2.47 17.23 12.96
C ARG A 255 -2.48 16.80 11.49
N ALA A 256 -1.44 17.16 10.75
CA ALA A 256 -1.24 16.69 9.37
C ALA A 256 -1.07 15.15 9.32
N ILE A 257 -0.26 14.58 10.20
CA ILE A 257 -0.10 13.13 10.32
C ILE A 257 -1.44 12.46 10.67
N ARG A 258 -2.21 13.03 11.59
CA ARG A 258 -3.55 12.51 11.92
C ARG A 258 -4.49 12.55 10.72
N LEU A 259 -4.42 13.59 9.89
CA LEU A 259 -5.21 13.67 8.66
C LEU A 259 -4.80 12.56 7.67
N ALA A 260 -3.51 12.32 7.50
CA ALA A 260 -3.00 11.23 6.68
C ALA A 260 -3.51 9.85 7.18
N VAL A 261 -3.46 9.60 8.49
CA VAL A 261 -4.03 8.38 9.10
C VAL A 261 -5.52 8.28 8.83
N ASN A 262 -6.26 9.36 8.98
CA ASN A 262 -7.70 9.37 8.71
C ASN A 262 -8.04 9.04 7.24
N ILE A 263 -7.28 9.59 6.28
CA ILE A 263 -7.47 9.28 4.85
C ILE A 263 -7.22 7.80 4.59
N ALA A 264 -6.13 7.23 5.13
CA ALA A 264 -5.83 5.81 4.98
C ALA A 264 -6.91 4.92 5.60
N MET A 265 -7.35 5.24 6.82
CA MET A 265 -8.43 4.51 7.49
C MET A 265 -9.76 4.64 6.74
N TYR A 266 -10.02 5.79 6.12
CA TYR A 266 -11.20 5.96 5.26
C TYR A 266 -11.18 4.99 4.08
N VAL A 267 -10.03 4.84 3.40
CA VAL A 267 -9.85 3.90 2.30
C VAL A 267 -10.07 2.47 2.76
N LEU A 268 -9.41 2.05 3.83
CA LEU A 268 -9.51 0.69 4.38
C LEU A 268 -10.94 0.34 4.79
N CYS A 269 -11.64 1.26 5.48
CA CYS A 269 -13.01 1.03 5.92
C CYS A 269 -14.01 1.05 4.75
N SER A 270 -13.77 1.86 3.71
CA SER A 270 -14.62 1.92 2.53
C SER A 270 -14.53 0.63 1.73
N ASN A 271 -13.33 0.08 1.57
CA ASN A 271 -13.10 -1.17 0.87
C ASN A 271 -13.73 -2.37 1.61
N TYR A 272 -13.58 -2.43 2.94
CA TYR A 272 -14.18 -3.49 3.75
C TYR A 272 -15.71 -3.58 3.63
N LYS A 273 -16.41 -2.45 3.51
CA LYS A 273 -17.86 -2.43 3.31
C LYS A 273 -18.26 -2.98 1.94
N ASP A 274 -17.50 -2.67 0.90
CA ASP A 274 -17.75 -3.18 -0.45
C ASP A 274 -17.53 -4.69 -0.52
N ASP A 275 -16.47 -5.20 0.09
CA ASP A 275 -16.20 -6.64 0.18
C ASP A 275 -17.31 -7.39 0.94
N GLN A 276 -17.85 -6.81 2.01
CA GLN A 276 -18.97 -7.42 2.74
C GLN A 276 -20.27 -7.45 1.94
N VAL A 277 -20.55 -6.45 1.13
CA VAL A 277 -21.75 -6.42 0.27
C VAL A 277 -21.63 -7.45 -0.86
N HIS A 278 -20.42 -7.67 -1.38
CA HIS A 278 -20.16 -8.60 -2.47
C HIS A 278 -19.94 -10.06 -2.03
N ALA A 279 -19.47 -10.28 -0.80
CA ALA A 279 -19.22 -11.62 -0.27
C ALA A 279 -20.45 -12.58 -0.36
N PRO A 280 -21.68 -12.17 0.00
CA PRO A 280 -22.85 -13.03 -0.17
C PRO A 280 -23.17 -13.35 -1.64
N PHE A 281 -22.91 -12.42 -2.54
CA PHE A 281 -23.12 -12.60 -3.98
C PHE A 281 -22.09 -13.58 -4.58
N LEU A 282 -20.82 -13.45 -4.20
CA LEU A 282 -19.77 -14.36 -4.63
C LEU A 282 -19.94 -15.77 -4.06
N MET A 283 -20.42 -15.89 -2.83
CA MET A 283 -20.75 -17.20 -2.24
C MET A 283 -21.94 -17.86 -2.93
N ARG A 284 -22.98 -17.12 -3.29
CA ARG A 284 -24.11 -17.64 -4.08
C ARG A 284 -23.68 -18.09 -5.46
N ARG A 285 -22.79 -17.35 -6.13
CA ARG A 285 -22.27 -17.72 -7.45
C ARG A 285 -21.45 -19.00 -7.39
N ARG A 286 -20.60 -19.19 -6.37
CA ARG A 286 -19.85 -20.42 -6.15
C ARG A 286 -20.74 -21.62 -5.82
N ALA A 287 -21.84 -21.40 -5.11
CA ALA A 287 -22.80 -22.46 -4.79
C ALA A 287 -23.65 -22.88 -6.00
N LEU A 288 -23.71 -22.06 -7.06
CA LEU A 288 -24.42 -22.34 -8.31
C LEU A 288 -23.52 -22.88 -9.43
N GLU A 289 -22.20 -22.85 -9.27
CA GLU A 289 -21.26 -23.50 -10.19
C GLU A 289 -21.23 -24.99 -9.85
N PRO A 290 -21.60 -25.90 -10.80
CA PRO A 290 -21.51 -27.33 -10.54
C PRO A 290 -20.08 -27.72 -10.24
N SER A 291 -19.87 -28.49 -9.17
CA SER A 291 -18.56 -29.08 -8.87
C SER A 291 -18.02 -29.78 -10.12
N PRO A 292 -16.74 -29.60 -10.47
CA PRO A 292 -16.14 -30.41 -11.51
C PRO A 292 -16.31 -31.88 -11.10
N SER A 293 -17.08 -32.63 -11.90
CA SER A 293 -17.18 -34.07 -11.73
C SER A 293 -15.77 -34.66 -11.77
N GLU A 294 -15.30 -35.24 -10.66
CA GLU A 294 -14.11 -36.07 -10.67
C GLU A 294 -14.31 -37.20 -11.67
N PRO A 295 -13.27 -37.50 -12.47
CA PRO A 295 -13.29 -38.60 -13.44
C PRO A 295 -13.25 -39.97 -12.76
#